data_542d7857ae24d35bb6f3690099c7abc1
#
_entry.id   542d7857ae24d35bb6f3690099c7abc1
#
_cell.length_a   1.000
_cell.length_b   1.000
_cell.length_c   1.000
_cell.angle_alpha   90.00
_cell.angle_beta   90.00
_cell.angle_gamma   90.00
#
_symmetry.space_group_name_H-M   'P 1'
#
loop_
_entity.id
_entity.type
_entity.pdbx_description
1 polymer ?
#
loop_
_entity_poly.entity_id
_entity_poly.type
_entity_poly.pdbx_seq_one_letter_code
_entity_poly.pdbx_strand_id
1 'polypeptide(L)'
;MPLRAPRGFIDETDPKVCQVGHPAPPWVTAYADLMTELVCFFVILYALSASLNKDVQGAAKEADQMVEKGDIKAEVKVDKEGLKISLMEQGEVAFFRSGSADTTPGMEATMAKLAPVLKKLTKDHDIIVEGHSDNQRISNDYFDSNWELSTARATSVVRLLIDKHQFPPDHMGAIGYGEFRPIVKNDTPENRSKNRRVVFFVKSSPPSGKKEGEKGEKKKAAPGKE
;
A
#
# COMPACT_ATOMS: atom_id res chain seq x y z
N MET A 1 15.08 67.44 -53.74
CA MET A 1 13.85 67.06 -52.99
C MET A 1 14.07 65.71 -52.41
N PRO A 2 14.10 65.56 -51.10
CA PRO A 2 14.21 64.21 -50.49
C PRO A 2 12.88 63.47 -50.65
N LEU A 3 12.95 62.26 -51.12
CA LEU A 3 11.80 61.39 -51.30
C LEU A 3 11.16 61.10 -49.93
N ARG A 4 9.89 61.42 -49.80
CA ARG A 4 9.10 61.19 -48.59
C ARG A 4 8.87 59.68 -48.46
N ALA A 5 9.31 59.07 -47.36
CA ALA A 5 9.08 57.65 -47.08
C ALA A 5 7.60 57.33 -47.14
N PRO A 6 7.18 56.16 -47.67
CA PRO A 6 5.76 55.78 -47.76
C PRO A 6 5.15 55.68 -46.36
N ARG A 7 3.96 56.21 -46.17
CA ARG A 7 3.20 56.17 -44.93
C ARG A 7 2.94 54.67 -44.60
N GLY A 8 3.48 54.22 -43.48
CA GLY A 8 3.25 52.87 -42.96
C GLY A 8 4.52 52.05 -42.67
N PHE A 9 5.69 52.57 -43.06
CA PHE A 9 6.97 51.99 -42.62
C PHE A 9 7.39 52.67 -41.30
N ILE A 10 7.50 51.87 -40.24
CA ILE A 10 8.08 52.27 -38.97
C ILE A 10 9.59 52.08 -39.13
N ASP A 11 10.38 53.13 -38.98
CA ASP A 11 11.83 53.07 -39.02
C ASP A 11 12.33 52.32 -37.75
N GLU A 12 13.21 51.36 -37.88
CA GLU A 12 13.77 50.60 -36.72
C GLU A 12 14.51 51.52 -35.74
N THR A 13 14.88 52.73 -36.18
CA THR A 13 15.52 53.75 -35.33
C THR A 13 14.54 54.69 -34.63
N ASP A 14 13.25 54.56 -34.86
CA ASP A 14 12.22 55.39 -34.19
C ASP A 14 12.17 55.08 -32.68
N PRO A 15 12.42 56.05 -31.76
CA PRO A 15 12.37 55.84 -30.32
C PRO A 15 11.00 55.43 -29.80
N LYS A 16 9.98 55.45 -30.64
CA LYS A 16 8.62 54.93 -30.32
C LYS A 16 8.43 53.47 -30.67
N VAL A 17 9.34 52.88 -31.44
CA VAL A 17 9.40 51.42 -31.60
C VAL A 17 9.90 50.83 -30.29
N CYS A 18 9.08 50.04 -29.61
CA CYS A 18 9.48 49.31 -28.45
C CYS A 18 10.85 48.70 -28.69
N GLN A 19 11.89 49.16 -27.95
CA GLN A 19 13.19 48.55 -28.02
C GLN A 19 13.00 47.08 -27.71
N VAL A 20 13.25 46.21 -28.68
CA VAL A 20 13.34 44.77 -28.48
C VAL A 20 14.29 44.61 -27.29
N GLY A 21 13.75 44.09 -26.17
CA GLY A 21 14.48 44.07 -24.89
C GLY A 21 15.89 43.51 -25.08
N HIS A 22 16.80 43.95 -24.25
CA HIS A 22 18.19 43.49 -24.28
C HIS A 22 18.24 41.98 -24.52
N PRO A 23 19.09 41.48 -25.43
CA PRO A 23 19.20 40.04 -25.64
C PRO A 23 19.43 39.36 -24.29
N ALA A 24 18.70 38.28 -24.06
CA ALA A 24 18.78 37.55 -22.81
C ALA A 24 20.24 37.18 -22.49
N PRO A 25 20.73 37.35 -21.26
CA PRO A 25 22.08 36.99 -20.88
C PRO A 25 22.35 35.51 -21.27
N PRO A 26 23.55 35.17 -21.75
CA PRO A 26 23.86 33.80 -22.23
C PRO A 26 23.59 32.68 -21.22
N TRP A 27 23.68 33.00 -19.90
CA TRP A 27 23.41 32.05 -18.85
C TRP A 27 21.92 31.66 -18.73
N VAL A 28 21.00 32.50 -19.21
CA VAL A 28 19.53 32.23 -19.18
C VAL A 28 19.19 31.01 -20.03
N THR A 29 19.86 30.79 -21.12
CA THR A 29 19.66 29.62 -21.99
C THR A 29 20.07 28.34 -21.26
N ALA A 30 21.26 28.34 -20.62
CA ALA A 30 21.73 27.21 -19.82
C ALA A 30 20.83 26.95 -18.59
N TYR A 31 20.33 28.02 -17.97
CA TYR A 31 19.38 27.91 -16.86
C TYR A 31 18.05 27.31 -17.31
N ALA A 32 17.50 27.76 -18.44
CA ALA A 32 16.26 27.23 -18.99
C ALA A 32 16.39 25.75 -19.35
N ASP A 33 17.50 25.33 -19.93
CA ASP A 33 17.79 23.93 -20.29
C ASP A 33 17.83 23.05 -19.02
N LEU A 34 18.56 23.48 -17.99
CA LEU A 34 18.64 22.78 -16.72
C LEU A 34 17.27 22.67 -16.03
N MET A 35 16.45 23.72 -16.12
CA MET A 35 15.09 23.70 -15.54
C MET A 35 14.15 22.77 -16.30
N THR A 36 14.24 22.73 -17.64
CA THR A 36 13.42 21.79 -18.43
C THR A 36 13.83 20.35 -18.19
N GLU A 37 15.11 20.06 -18.07
CA GLU A 37 15.62 18.72 -17.74
C GLU A 37 15.15 18.28 -16.34
N LEU A 38 15.23 19.18 -15.36
CA LEU A 38 14.73 18.93 -14.00
C LEU A 38 13.23 18.63 -13.99
N VAL A 39 12.41 19.39 -14.73
CA VAL A 39 10.98 19.15 -14.85
C VAL A 39 10.72 17.79 -15.50
N CYS A 40 11.40 17.45 -16.59
CA CYS A 40 11.29 16.14 -17.23
C CYS A 40 11.62 15.00 -16.27
N PHE A 41 12.68 15.15 -15.48
CA PHE A 41 13.07 14.17 -14.45
C PHE A 41 11.95 13.97 -13.40
N PHE A 42 11.37 15.06 -12.88
CA PHE A 42 10.28 14.95 -11.92
C PHE A 42 9.01 14.35 -12.53
N VAL A 43 8.69 14.64 -13.79
CA VAL A 43 7.55 14.04 -14.49
C VAL A 43 7.74 12.52 -14.62
N ILE A 44 8.94 12.08 -14.96
CA ILE A 44 9.27 10.64 -15.05
C ILE A 44 9.16 9.98 -13.68
N LEU A 45 9.73 10.58 -12.63
CA LEU A 45 9.61 10.06 -11.26
C LEU A 45 8.15 9.99 -10.79
N TYR A 46 7.36 11.00 -11.09
CA TYR A 46 5.94 11.03 -10.77
C TYR A 46 5.18 9.93 -11.51
N ALA A 47 5.42 9.75 -12.81
CA ALA A 47 4.80 8.68 -13.60
C ALA A 47 5.16 7.28 -13.08
N LEU A 48 6.42 7.05 -12.69
CA LEU A 48 6.85 5.79 -12.07
C LEU A 48 6.14 5.57 -10.72
N SER A 49 6.12 6.58 -9.86
CA SER A 49 5.45 6.51 -8.56
C SER A 49 3.95 6.22 -8.70
N ALA A 50 3.28 6.82 -9.68
CA ALA A 50 1.87 6.59 -9.96
C ALA A 50 1.59 5.17 -10.48
N SER A 51 2.53 4.56 -11.22
CA SER A 51 2.35 3.20 -11.74
C SER A 51 2.48 2.12 -10.67
N LEU A 52 3.36 2.32 -9.68
CA LEU A 52 3.58 1.37 -8.58
C LEU A 52 2.34 1.18 -7.68
N ASN A 53 1.43 2.13 -7.66
CA ASN A 53 0.24 2.09 -6.81
C ASN A 53 -1.03 1.58 -7.53
N LYS A 54 -0.98 1.28 -8.83
CA LYS A 54 -2.18 0.88 -9.60
C LYS A 54 -2.80 -0.41 -9.10
N ASP A 55 -1.98 -1.41 -8.77
CA ASP A 55 -2.46 -2.71 -8.34
C ASP A 55 -3.11 -2.62 -6.96
N VAL A 56 -2.52 -1.86 -6.06
CA VAL A 56 -3.07 -1.57 -4.73
C VAL A 56 -4.39 -0.80 -4.82
N GLN A 57 -4.46 0.21 -5.70
CA GLN A 57 -5.70 0.97 -5.93
C GLN A 57 -6.79 0.12 -6.60
N GLY A 58 -6.41 -0.77 -7.52
CA GLY A 58 -7.34 -1.73 -8.14
C GLY A 58 -7.95 -2.66 -7.11
N ALA A 59 -7.13 -3.25 -6.25
CA ALA A 59 -7.58 -4.13 -5.18
C ALA A 59 -8.41 -3.40 -4.13
N ALA A 60 -8.08 -2.16 -3.79
CA ALA A 60 -8.89 -1.33 -2.90
C ALA A 60 -10.30 -1.14 -3.45
N LYS A 61 -10.43 -0.79 -4.74
CA LYS A 61 -11.75 -0.64 -5.39
C LYS A 61 -12.54 -1.95 -5.43
N GLU A 62 -11.88 -3.09 -5.69
CA GLU A 62 -12.55 -4.39 -5.65
C GLU A 62 -13.05 -4.72 -4.22
N ALA A 63 -12.24 -4.45 -3.21
CA ALA A 63 -12.63 -4.62 -1.81
C ALA A 63 -13.78 -3.70 -1.41
N ASP A 64 -13.75 -2.42 -1.80
CA ASP A 64 -14.84 -1.46 -1.55
C ASP A 64 -16.15 -1.92 -2.21
N GLN A 65 -16.10 -2.41 -3.45
CA GLN A 65 -17.27 -2.96 -4.12
C GLN A 65 -17.88 -4.18 -3.41
N MET A 66 -17.04 -5.01 -2.77
CA MET A 66 -17.53 -6.14 -1.96
C MET A 66 -18.20 -5.65 -0.67
N VAL A 67 -17.69 -4.57 -0.08
CA VAL A 67 -18.31 -3.93 1.10
C VAL A 67 -19.66 -3.30 0.71
N GLU A 68 -19.71 -2.55 -0.39
CA GLU A 68 -20.96 -1.92 -0.88
C GLU A 68 -22.04 -2.95 -1.24
N LYS A 69 -21.65 -4.10 -1.82
CA LYS A 69 -22.58 -5.22 -2.09
C LYS A 69 -23.01 -5.98 -0.84
N GLY A 70 -22.41 -5.67 0.31
CA GLY A 70 -22.68 -6.40 1.55
C GLY A 70 -22.08 -7.80 1.65
N ASP A 71 -21.15 -8.14 0.73
CA ASP A 71 -20.49 -9.44 0.71
C ASP A 71 -19.55 -9.65 1.88
N ILE A 72 -18.88 -8.57 2.30
CA ILE A 72 -17.97 -8.53 3.45
C ILE A 72 -18.24 -7.26 4.25
N LYS A 73 -18.02 -7.34 5.57
CA LYS A 73 -18.07 -6.18 6.46
C LYS A 73 -16.65 -5.76 6.80
N ALA A 74 -16.14 -4.81 6.03
CA ALA A 74 -14.78 -4.33 6.17
C ALA A 74 -14.73 -2.80 6.00
N GLU A 75 -13.72 -2.19 6.58
CA GLU A 75 -13.31 -0.82 6.29
C GLU A 75 -12.04 -0.87 5.45
N VAL A 76 -12.07 -0.22 4.29
CA VAL A 76 -10.94 -0.17 3.37
C VAL A 76 -10.32 1.22 3.43
N LYS A 77 -9.01 1.29 3.67
CA LYS A 77 -8.24 2.54 3.69
C LYS A 77 -6.97 2.39 2.87
N VAL A 78 -6.72 3.35 2.02
CA VAL A 78 -5.45 3.46 1.27
C VAL A 78 -4.68 4.65 1.82
N ASP A 79 -3.49 4.40 2.28
CA ASP A 79 -2.57 5.44 2.75
C ASP A 79 -1.21 5.37 1.99
N LYS A 80 -0.25 6.21 2.38
CA LYS A 80 1.08 6.22 1.75
C LYS A 80 1.88 4.95 2.01
N GLU A 81 1.54 4.21 3.06
CA GLU A 81 2.21 2.97 3.45
C GLU A 81 1.67 1.76 2.70
N GLY A 82 0.40 1.83 2.25
CA GLY A 82 -0.25 0.75 1.51
C GLY A 82 -1.77 0.70 1.70
N LEU A 83 -2.33 -0.48 1.46
CA LEU A 83 -3.75 -0.76 1.61
C LEU A 83 -4.01 -1.47 2.95
N LYS A 84 -4.96 -0.94 3.72
CA LYS A 84 -5.45 -1.53 4.98
C LYS A 84 -6.90 -1.94 4.81
N ILE A 85 -7.20 -3.23 4.98
CA ILE A 85 -8.55 -3.79 4.98
C ILE A 85 -8.83 -4.29 6.39
N SER A 86 -9.70 -3.60 7.11
CA SER A 86 -10.04 -3.91 8.50
C SER A 86 -11.35 -4.68 8.55
N LEU A 87 -11.30 -5.94 8.93
CA LEU A 87 -12.47 -6.77 9.18
C LEU A 87 -12.87 -6.63 10.65
N MET A 88 -14.08 -6.14 10.92
CA MET A 88 -14.61 -5.96 12.26
C MET A 88 -15.64 -7.04 12.61
N GLU A 89 -15.58 -7.54 13.83
CA GLU A 89 -16.65 -8.37 14.37
C GLU A 89 -17.91 -7.53 14.55
N GLN A 90 -18.99 -7.90 13.87
CA GLN A 90 -20.28 -7.24 14.02
C GLN A 90 -21.41 -8.26 14.17
N GLY A 91 -22.13 -8.17 15.28
CA GLY A 91 -23.33 -8.97 15.54
C GLY A 91 -23.02 -10.46 15.73
N GLU A 92 -23.75 -11.32 15.04
CA GLU A 92 -23.71 -12.76 15.22
C GLU A 92 -22.50 -13.47 14.59
N VAL A 93 -21.73 -12.77 13.74
CA VAL A 93 -20.57 -13.36 13.06
C VAL A 93 -19.30 -13.03 13.83
N ALA A 94 -18.96 -13.87 14.79
CA ALA A 94 -17.64 -13.85 15.42
C ALA A 94 -16.61 -14.47 14.47
N PHE A 95 -15.43 -13.88 14.37
CA PHE A 95 -14.34 -14.42 13.55
C PHE A 95 -13.54 -15.50 14.27
N PHE A 96 -13.55 -15.45 15.61
CA PHE A 96 -12.86 -16.40 16.48
C PHE A 96 -13.78 -16.89 17.58
N ARG A 97 -13.51 -18.06 18.11
CA ARG A 97 -14.15 -18.52 19.33
C ARG A 97 -13.72 -17.66 20.52
N SER A 98 -14.60 -17.47 21.47
CA SER A 98 -14.29 -16.67 22.66
C SER A 98 -13.07 -17.23 23.39
N GLY A 99 -12.09 -16.36 23.69
CA GLY A 99 -10.87 -16.75 24.38
C GLY A 99 -9.93 -17.67 23.59
N SER A 100 -10.18 -17.89 22.29
CA SER A 100 -9.38 -18.78 21.43
C SER A 100 -8.87 -18.04 20.18
N ALA A 101 -7.86 -18.62 19.53
CA ALA A 101 -7.38 -18.25 18.21
C ALA A 101 -7.98 -19.12 17.09
N ASP A 102 -8.90 -20.04 17.41
CA ASP A 102 -9.56 -20.88 16.42
C ASP A 102 -10.50 -20.05 15.55
N THR A 103 -10.34 -20.18 14.25
CA THR A 103 -11.18 -19.49 13.27
C THR A 103 -12.56 -20.16 13.20
N THR A 104 -13.60 -19.33 13.06
CA THR A 104 -14.97 -19.81 12.85
C THR A 104 -15.27 -20.04 11.36
N PRO A 105 -16.34 -20.78 11.02
CA PRO A 105 -16.81 -20.86 9.65
C PRO A 105 -17.12 -19.50 9.01
N GLY A 106 -17.52 -18.51 9.83
CA GLY A 106 -17.75 -17.12 9.37
C GLY A 106 -16.47 -16.45 8.88
N MET A 107 -15.35 -16.66 9.60
CA MET A 107 -14.04 -16.20 9.16
C MET A 107 -13.63 -16.89 7.87
N GLU A 108 -13.80 -18.21 7.77
CA GLU A 108 -13.46 -18.96 6.56
C GLU A 108 -14.25 -18.47 5.34
N ALA A 109 -15.57 -18.25 5.48
CA ALA A 109 -16.41 -17.74 4.41
C ALA A 109 -15.98 -16.31 3.99
N THR A 110 -15.62 -15.46 4.95
CA THR A 110 -15.10 -14.11 4.66
C THR A 110 -13.78 -14.18 3.93
N MET A 111 -12.87 -15.06 4.35
CA MET A 111 -11.58 -15.27 3.67
C MET A 111 -11.76 -15.83 2.28
N ALA A 112 -12.69 -16.75 2.06
CA ALA A 112 -12.97 -17.30 0.72
C ALA A 112 -13.36 -16.20 -0.29
N LYS A 113 -14.04 -15.14 0.16
CA LYS A 113 -14.40 -13.98 -0.68
C LYS A 113 -13.22 -13.01 -0.87
N LEU A 114 -12.46 -12.73 0.18
CA LEU A 114 -11.38 -11.73 0.16
C LEU A 114 -10.07 -12.28 -0.44
N ALA A 115 -9.80 -13.58 -0.29
CA ALA A 115 -8.57 -14.21 -0.74
C ALA A 115 -8.24 -13.98 -2.24
N PRO A 116 -9.19 -14.03 -3.18
CA PRO A 116 -8.88 -13.76 -4.59
C PRO A 116 -8.33 -12.35 -4.85
N VAL A 117 -8.82 -11.36 -4.11
CA VAL A 117 -8.36 -9.96 -4.21
C VAL A 117 -6.96 -9.81 -3.64
N LEU A 118 -6.76 -10.33 -2.41
CA LEU A 118 -5.45 -10.29 -1.76
C LEU A 118 -4.38 -11.07 -2.53
N LYS A 119 -4.74 -12.22 -3.13
CA LYS A 119 -3.80 -13.07 -3.87
C LYS A 119 -3.19 -12.40 -5.08
N LYS A 120 -3.92 -11.48 -5.72
CA LYS A 120 -3.39 -10.68 -6.85
C LYS A 120 -2.22 -9.82 -6.40
N LEU A 121 -2.24 -9.35 -5.15
CA LEU A 121 -1.25 -8.44 -4.59
C LEU A 121 0.02 -9.14 -4.08
N THR A 122 -0.06 -10.44 -3.73
CA THR A 122 1.09 -11.18 -3.20
C THR A 122 2.25 -11.37 -4.18
N LYS A 123 2.06 -11.06 -5.46
CA LYS A 123 3.14 -11.14 -6.46
C LYS A 123 4.21 -10.07 -6.25
N ASP A 124 3.79 -8.89 -5.82
CA ASP A 124 4.61 -7.69 -5.78
C ASP A 124 4.58 -6.97 -4.42
N HIS A 125 3.79 -7.49 -3.45
CA HIS A 125 3.60 -6.88 -2.14
C HIS A 125 3.59 -7.91 -1.02
N ASP A 126 4.15 -7.53 0.13
CA ASP A 126 4.01 -8.30 1.37
C ASP A 126 2.69 -7.97 2.05
N ILE A 127 2.02 -8.99 2.60
CA ILE A 127 0.78 -8.86 3.36
C ILE A 127 1.05 -9.17 4.82
N ILE A 128 0.74 -8.21 5.68
CA ILE A 128 0.84 -8.36 7.13
C ILE A 128 -0.57 -8.44 7.69
N VAL A 129 -0.86 -9.51 8.42
CA VAL A 129 -2.10 -9.67 9.15
C VAL A 129 -1.91 -9.14 10.58
N GLU A 130 -2.67 -8.11 10.95
CA GLU A 130 -2.61 -7.48 12.25
C GLU A 130 -3.82 -7.91 13.09
N GLY A 131 -3.56 -8.45 14.28
CA GLY A 131 -4.58 -8.83 15.26
C GLY A 131 -4.75 -7.76 16.32
N HIS A 132 -6.01 -7.41 16.62
CA HIS A 132 -6.38 -6.47 17.66
C HIS A 132 -7.44 -7.06 18.59
N SER A 133 -7.38 -6.72 19.86
CA SER A 133 -8.36 -7.08 20.88
C SER A 133 -9.02 -5.84 21.48
N ASP A 134 -10.04 -6.06 22.28
CA ASP A 134 -10.58 -5.06 23.20
C ASP A 134 -9.75 -5.02 24.51
N ASN A 135 -10.18 -4.20 25.46
CA ASN A 135 -9.53 -4.04 26.77
C ASN A 135 -9.98 -5.07 27.82
N GLN A 136 -10.79 -6.06 27.45
CA GLN A 136 -11.13 -7.14 28.38
C GLN A 136 -9.92 -8.03 28.55
N ARG A 137 -9.38 -8.06 29.78
CA ARG A 137 -8.23 -8.88 30.09
C ARG A 137 -8.58 -10.35 29.91
N ILE A 138 -7.78 -11.02 29.10
CA ILE A 138 -7.82 -12.46 29.00
C ILE A 138 -6.67 -13.06 29.81
N SER A 139 -6.97 -14.11 30.53
CA SER A 139 -5.99 -14.99 31.15
C SER A 139 -6.63 -16.37 31.21
N ASN A 140 -6.11 -17.30 30.42
CA ASN A 140 -6.53 -18.69 30.40
C ASN A 140 -5.31 -19.59 30.23
N ASP A 141 -5.51 -20.92 30.19
CA ASP A 141 -4.42 -21.90 30.11
C ASP A 141 -3.56 -21.79 28.83
N TYR A 142 -4.01 -21.01 27.83
CA TYR A 142 -3.36 -20.88 26.54
C TYR A 142 -2.74 -19.50 26.30
N PHE A 143 -3.30 -18.46 26.92
CA PHE A 143 -2.90 -17.05 26.68
C PHE A 143 -2.85 -16.28 27.99
N ASP A 144 -1.69 -15.73 28.31
CA ASP A 144 -1.45 -14.94 29.52
C ASP A 144 -1.97 -13.49 29.37
N SER A 145 -2.07 -12.99 28.14
CA SER A 145 -2.49 -11.62 27.85
C SER A 145 -3.18 -11.49 26.49
N ASN A 146 -3.82 -10.32 26.30
CA ASN A 146 -4.38 -9.92 25.01
C ASN A 146 -3.33 -9.83 23.89
N TRP A 147 -2.05 -9.69 24.27
CA TRP A 147 -0.97 -9.63 23.30
C TRP A 147 -0.75 -10.98 22.61
N GLU A 148 -0.61 -12.07 23.41
CA GLU A 148 -0.47 -13.43 22.87
C GLU A 148 -1.73 -13.84 22.08
N LEU A 149 -2.93 -13.58 22.62
CA LEU A 149 -4.18 -13.90 21.93
C LEU A 149 -4.25 -13.23 20.56
N SER A 150 -3.98 -11.92 20.49
CA SER A 150 -4.06 -11.19 19.22
C SER A 150 -3.04 -11.67 18.20
N THR A 151 -1.81 -12.01 18.65
CA THR A 151 -0.76 -12.59 17.81
C THR A 151 -1.14 -13.98 17.31
N ALA A 152 -1.67 -14.83 18.18
CA ALA A 152 -2.13 -16.17 17.81
C ALA A 152 -3.27 -16.12 16.80
N ARG A 153 -4.23 -15.18 16.96
CA ARG A 153 -5.32 -14.95 16.02
C ARG A 153 -4.81 -14.51 14.64
N ALA A 154 -3.90 -13.54 14.59
CA ALA A 154 -3.27 -13.13 13.34
C ALA A 154 -2.54 -14.31 12.65
N THR A 155 -1.81 -15.10 13.43
CA THR A 155 -1.12 -16.30 12.93
C THR A 155 -2.10 -17.35 12.39
N SER A 156 -3.24 -17.58 13.06
CA SER A 156 -4.27 -18.52 12.59
C SER A 156 -4.86 -18.09 11.25
N VAL A 157 -5.07 -16.77 11.06
CA VAL A 157 -5.54 -16.23 9.75
C VAL A 157 -4.48 -16.41 8.66
N VAL A 158 -3.21 -16.14 8.96
CA VAL A 158 -2.11 -16.38 8.00
C VAL A 158 -2.06 -17.85 7.60
N ARG A 159 -2.13 -18.78 8.57
CA ARG A 159 -2.19 -20.23 8.28
C ARG A 159 -3.40 -20.59 7.41
N LEU A 160 -4.57 -20.04 7.72
CA LEU A 160 -5.78 -20.25 6.92
C LEU A 160 -5.57 -19.84 5.46
N LEU A 161 -4.92 -18.69 5.21
CA LEU A 161 -4.61 -18.21 3.88
C LEU A 161 -3.58 -19.10 3.15
N ILE A 162 -2.54 -19.55 3.85
CA ILE A 162 -1.53 -20.45 3.28
C ILE A 162 -2.15 -21.80 2.96
N ASP A 163 -2.79 -22.44 3.94
CA ASP A 163 -3.24 -23.83 3.84
C ASP A 163 -4.45 -24.00 2.88
N LYS A 164 -5.47 -23.12 3.01
CA LYS A 164 -6.71 -23.24 2.21
C LYS A 164 -6.67 -22.44 0.92
N HIS A 165 -5.97 -21.30 0.88
CA HIS A 165 -5.96 -20.40 -0.28
C HIS A 165 -4.61 -20.35 -1.00
N GLN A 166 -3.62 -21.14 -0.56
CA GLN A 166 -2.30 -21.29 -1.22
C GLN A 166 -1.58 -19.94 -1.41
N PHE A 167 -1.55 -19.12 -0.36
CA PHE A 167 -0.73 -17.92 -0.35
C PHE A 167 0.75 -18.28 -0.18
N PRO A 168 1.68 -17.53 -0.82
CA PRO A 168 3.10 -17.74 -0.66
C PRO A 168 3.53 -17.33 0.76
N PRO A 169 4.12 -18.23 1.57
CA PRO A 169 4.46 -17.93 2.96
C PRO A 169 5.51 -16.84 3.13
N ASP A 170 6.40 -16.68 2.16
CA ASP A 170 7.48 -15.69 2.11
C ASP A 170 6.98 -14.24 2.00
N HIS A 171 5.73 -14.05 1.56
CA HIS A 171 5.06 -12.75 1.47
C HIS A 171 4.04 -12.50 2.60
N MET A 172 4.00 -13.37 3.62
CA MET A 172 3.02 -13.28 4.69
C MET A 172 3.68 -12.97 6.02
N GLY A 173 3.06 -12.07 6.80
CA GLY A 173 3.46 -11.76 8.16
C GLY A 173 2.26 -11.72 9.11
N ALA A 174 2.49 -11.98 10.41
CA ALA A 174 1.50 -11.85 11.44
C ALA A 174 2.02 -10.96 12.58
N ILE A 175 1.20 -10.00 13.03
CA ILE A 175 1.52 -9.11 14.15
C ILE A 175 0.31 -9.02 15.07
N GLY A 176 0.52 -9.10 16.38
CA GLY A 176 -0.50 -8.82 17.39
C GLY A 176 -0.22 -7.49 18.08
N TYR A 177 -1.25 -6.68 18.23
CA TYR A 177 -1.16 -5.41 18.96
C TYR A 177 -1.94 -5.41 20.28
N GLY A 178 -2.61 -6.51 20.62
CA GLY A 178 -3.44 -6.57 21.80
C GLY A 178 -4.49 -5.45 21.81
N GLU A 179 -4.70 -4.84 22.97
CA GLU A 179 -5.62 -3.74 23.21
C GLU A 179 -5.03 -2.35 22.97
N PHE A 180 -3.74 -2.26 22.64
CA PHE A 180 -2.96 -1.00 22.66
C PHE A 180 -3.15 -0.11 21.44
N ARG A 181 -3.90 -0.55 20.43
CA ARG A 181 -4.24 0.24 19.24
C ARG A 181 -5.75 0.28 18.98
N PRO A 182 -6.57 0.83 19.91
CA PRO A 182 -8.00 0.92 19.72
C PRO A 182 -8.34 1.98 18.65
N ILE A 183 -9.38 1.71 17.84
CA ILE A 183 -9.94 2.70 16.90
C ILE A 183 -11.05 3.54 17.54
N VAL A 184 -11.72 2.98 18.54
CA VAL A 184 -12.74 3.66 19.37
C VAL A 184 -12.49 3.38 20.84
N LYS A 185 -13.04 4.20 21.74
CA LYS A 185 -12.95 3.94 23.19
C LYS A 185 -13.64 2.63 23.55
N ASN A 186 -13.05 1.84 24.44
CA ASN A 186 -13.56 0.55 24.90
C ASN A 186 -14.64 0.68 25.99
N ASP A 187 -15.51 1.68 25.93
CA ASP A 187 -16.51 2.02 26.94
C ASP A 187 -17.80 1.18 26.81
N THR A 188 -18.22 0.88 25.59
CA THR A 188 -19.44 0.10 25.33
C THR A 188 -19.13 -1.27 24.69
N PRO A 189 -20.02 -2.27 24.82
CA PRO A 189 -19.87 -3.56 24.15
C PRO A 189 -19.74 -3.41 22.62
N GLU A 190 -20.48 -2.49 22.02
CA GLU A 190 -20.46 -2.20 20.58
C GLU A 190 -19.11 -1.63 20.15
N ASN A 191 -18.54 -0.74 20.96
CA ASN A 191 -17.22 -0.18 20.70
C ASN A 191 -16.13 -1.23 20.88
N ARG A 192 -16.24 -2.09 21.89
CA ARG A 192 -15.32 -3.23 22.05
C ARG A 192 -15.35 -4.17 20.85
N SER A 193 -16.54 -4.45 20.30
CA SER A 193 -16.64 -5.32 19.10
C SER A 193 -15.94 -4.72 17.87
N LYS A 194 -15.92 -3.39 17.73
CA LYS A 194 -15.19 -2.70 16.66
C LYS A 194 -13.67 -2.79 16.86
N ASN A 195 -13.21 -2.81 18.13
CA ASN A 195 -11.79 -2.96 18.43
C ASN A 195 -11.30 -4.39 18.23
N ARG A 196 -12.15 -5.42 18.42
CA ARG A 196 -11.87 -6.80 18.03
C ARG A 196 -11.92 -6.92 16.51
N ARG A 197 -10.79 -6.78 15.87
CA ARG A 197 -10.68 -6.76 14.41
C ARG A 197 -9.40 -7.44 13.92
N VAL A 198 -9.43 -7.84 12.68
CA VAL A 198 -8.24 -8.28 11.93
C VAL A 198 -8.01 -7.29 10.79
N VAL A 199 -6.81 -6.79 10.66
CA VAL A 199 -6.43 -5.86 9.60
C VAL A 199 -5.46 -6.55 8.66
N PHE A 200 -5.76 -6.51 7.37
CA PHE A 200 -4.84 -6.92 6.30
C PHE A 200 -4.12 -5.69 5.82
N PHE A 201 -2.86 -5.60 6.12
CA PHE A 201 -2.00 -4.52 5.67
C PHE A 201 -1.14 -4.98 4.50
N VAL A 202 -1.44 -4.49 3.30
CA VAL A 202 -0.65 -4.73 2.09
C VAL A 202 0.31 -3.58 1.93
N LYS A 203 1.60 -3.86 2.07
CA LYS A 203 2.65 -2.83 1.95
C LYS A 203 2.76 -2.32 0.52
N SER A 204 2.84 -1.01 0.35
CA SER A 204 3.10 -0.36 -0.94
C SER A 204 4.55 -0.57 -1.43
N SER A 205 5.47 -0.91 -0.53
CA SER A 205 6.87 -1.17 -0.87
C SER A 205 7.03 -2.54 -1.52
N PRO A 206 8.01 -2.70 -2.45
CA PRO A 206 8.31 -4.02 -3.02
C PRO A 206 8.69 -5.02 -1.92
N PRO A 207 8.42 -6.32 -2.15
CA PRO A 207 8.65 -7.36 -1.15
C PRO A 207 10.10 -7.40 -0.67
N SER A 208 10.27 -7.52 0.64
CA SER A 208 11.59 -7.52 1.30
C SER A 208 12.47 -8.73 0.98
N GLY A 209 11.96 -9.71 0.22
CA GLY A 209 12.63 -10.96 -0.15
C GLY A 209 13.33 -10.99 -1.50
N LYS A 210 13.10 -10.05 -2.41
CA LYS A 210 13.89 -9.96 -3.65
C LYS A 210 15.23 -9.29 -3.38
N LYS A 211 16.22 -10.06 -2.93
CA LYS A 211 17.63 -9.68 -3.13
C LYS A 211 17.88 -9.68 -4.64
N GLU A 212 17.97 -8.50 -5.23
CA GLU A 212 18.68 -8.32 -6.51
C GLU A 212 20.13 -8.77 -6.28
N GLY A 213 20.48 -9.94 -6.78
CA GLY A 213 21.87 -10.37 -6.73
C GLY A 213 22.10 -11.88 -6.62
N GLU A 214 21.50 -12.66 -7.51
CA GLU A 214 22.12 -13.96 -7.83
C GLU A 214 22.04 -14.22 -9.34
N LYS A 215 22.64 -13.29 -10.11
CA LYS A 215 23.16 -13.59 -11.42
C LYS A 215 24.65 -13.88 -11.28
N GLY A 216 25.00 -15.17 -11.34
CA GLY A 216 26.29 -15.59 -11.82
C GLY A 216 27.31 -15.96 -10.76
N GLU A 217 27.33 -17.21 -10.36
CA GLU A 217 28.58 -17.97 -10.32
C GLU A 217 28.29 -19.46 -10.41
N LYS A 218 28.07 -19.93 -11.63
CA LYS A 218 28.33 -21.34 -11.94
C LYS A 218 29.84 -21.56 -11.88
N LYS A 219 30.36 -21.81 -10.70
CA LYS A 219 31.70 -22.34 -10.52
C LYS A 219 31.73 -23.77 -11.07
N LYS A 220 32.36 -23.92 -12.25
CA LYS A 220 32.79 -25.20 -12.81
C LYS A 220 33.58 -25.96 -11.73
N ALA A 221 33.02 -27.04 -11.20
CA ALA A 221 33.78 -28.06 -10.53
C ALA A 221 34.54 -28.85 -11.58
N ALA A 222 35.84 -28.69 -11.61
CA ALA A 222 36.75 -29.53 -12.37
C ALA A 222 36.82 -30.95 -11.72
N PRO A 223 36.92 -32.02 -12.52
CA PRO A 223 37.09 -33.36 -11.98
C PRO A 223 38.54 -33.56 -11.52
N GLY A 224 38.72 -33.76 -10.20
CA GLY A 224 39.97 -34.24 -9.62
C GLY A 224 40.16 -35.71 -9.96
N LYS A 225 41.31 -35.99 -10.59
CA LYS A 225 41.88 -37.32 -10.76
C LYS A 225 42.51 -37.73 -9.43
N GLU A 226 42.35 -38.94 -9.13
CA GLU A 226 43.08 -40.03 -8.53
C GLU A 226 42.32 -40.69 -7.40
#